data_799492df64c8c2d2957eb74f6a0b8e8d
#
_entry.id   799492df64c8c2d2957eb74f6a0b8e8d
#
_cell.length_a   1.000
_cell.length_b   1.000
_cell.length_c   1.000
_cell.angle_alpha   90.00
_cell.angle_beta   90.00
_cell.angle_gamma   90.00
#
_symmetry.space_group_name_H-M   'P 1'
#
loop_
_entity.id
_entity.type
_entity.pdbx_description
1 polymer ?
#
loop_
_entity_poly.entity_id
_entity_poly.type
_entity_poly.pdbx_seq_one_letter_code
_entity_poly.pdbx_strand_id
1 'polypeptide(L)'
;MKAWHFLKDDGAMQWKCGRVLKPKDGQVLSVDPDKLELCAFGLHASERLIDALQYAPGAILCRVELSGRILRDTDKVVAERREILWRVDATRTLHEFALWCAREALAHIKNPDERSLAALDAKEAWLRGEITDQQLDAARDAAWAAARAAASAAQNKKLVRMVMAARRAAR
;
A
#
# COMPACT_ATOMS: atom_id res chain seq x y z
N MET A 1 7.70 19.02 -14.05
CA MET A 1 7.19 17.65 -14.30
C MET A 1 6.14 17.31 -13.26
N LYS A 2 4.94 16.86 -13.68
CA LYS A 2 3.87 16.48 -12.74
C LYS A 2 4.06 15.06 -12.22
N ALA A 3 3.98 14.89 -10.89
CA ALA A 3 4.15 13.61 -10.21
C ALA A 3 3.18 13.44 -9.04
N TRP A 4 3.26 12.32 -8.32
CA TRP A 4 2.43 11.95 -7.18
C TRP A 4 3.28 11.77 -5.94
N HIS A 5 2.73 12.17 -4.79
CA HIS A 5 3.37 12.02 -3.49
C HIS A 5 2.32 11.79 -2.41
N PHE A 6 2.64 11.03 -1.37
CA PHE A 6 1.79 10.86 -0.21
C PHE A 6 2.40 11.51 1.04
N LEU A 7 1.56 12.05 1.87
CA LEU A 7 1.88 12.53 3.22
C LEU A 7 1.27 11.58 4.26
N LYS A 8 1.70 11.72 5.51
CA LYS A 8 1.03 11.06 6.64
C LYS A 8 -0.42 11.51 6.76
N ASP A 9 -1.24 10.76 7.50
CA ASP A 9 -2.67 11.05 7.67
C ASP A 9 -2.94 12.43 8.29
N ASP A 10 -2.02 12.93 9.10
CA ASP A 10 -2.07 14.29 9.65
C ASP A 10 -1.56 15.38 8.70
N GLY A 11 -1.25 15.04 7.45
CA GLY A 11 -0.69 15.94 6.44
C GLY A 11 0.80 16.24 6.61
N ALA A 12 1.49 15.55 7.50
CA ALA A 12 2.89 15.78 7.78
C ALA A 12 3.82 14.96 6.87
N MET A 13 5.04 15.47 6.69
CA MET A 13 6.17 14.76 6.11
C MET A 13 7.43 15.00 6.93
N GLN A 14 8.37 14.09 6.86
CA GLN A 14 9.71 14.36 7.37
C GLN A 14 10.42 15.34 6.46
N TRP A 15 11.05 16.36 7.07
CA TRP A 15 11.83 17.37 6.40
C TRP A 15 13.29 17.28 6.84
N LYS A 16 14.14 18.15 6.30
CA LYS A 16 15.58 18.20 6.60
C LYS A 16 15.86 18.06 8.12
N CYS A 17 16.89 17.28 8.47
CA CYS A 17 17.36 17.10 9.85
C CYS A 17 16.30 16.58 10.83
N GLY A 18 15.35 15.75 10.36
CA GLY A 18 14.31 15.18 11.22
C GLY A 18 13.16 16.12 11.59
N ARG A 19 13.15 17.34 11.07
CA ARG A 19 12.03 18.29 11.28
C ARG A 19 10.77 17.78 10.58
N VAL A 20 9.63 18.01 11.19
CA VAL A 20 8.32 17.73 10.62
C VAL A 20 7.80 18.99 9.92
N LEU A 21 7.30 18.82 8.71
CA LEU A 21 6.67 19.87 7.92
C LEU A 21 5.27 19.41 7.51
N LYS A 22 4.29 20.33 7.57
CA LYS A 22 2.96 20.17 6.98
C LYS A 22 2.83 21.10 5.78
N PRO A 23 3.20 20.66 4.57
CA PRO A 23 3.19 21.53 3.40
C PRO A 23 1.77 21.94 3.03
N LYS A 24 1.60 23.15 2.50
CA LYS A 24 0.32 23.69 2.03
C LYS A 24 0.22 23.62 0.50
N ASP A 25 -1.00 23.71 -0.01
CA ASP A 25 -1.23 23.84 -1.44
C ASP A 25 -0.61 25.15 -1.97
N GLY A 26 0.01 25.12 -3.13
CA GLY A 26 0.82 26.19 -3.70
C GLY A 26 2.21 26.35 -3.06
N GLN A 27 2.54 25.58 -2.02
CA GLN A 27 3.84 25.69 -1.38
C GLN A 27 4.93 25.01 -2.19
N VAL A 28 5.99 25.78 -2.47
CA VAL A 28 7.22 25.27 -3.11
C VAL A 28 8.22 24.90 -2.02
N LEU A 29 8.68 23.66 -2.06
CA LEU A 29 9.78 23.15 -1.26
C LEU A 29 11.04 23.08 -2.11
N SER A 30 12.22 23.36 -1.53
CA SER A 30 13.49 23.24 -2.23
C SER A 30 14.60 22.67 -1.34
N VAL A 31 15.49 21.93 -1.97
CA VAL A 31 16.68 21.32 -1.37
C VAL A 31 17.92 21.69 -2.17
N ASP A 32 19.08 21.43 -1.60
CA ASP A 32 20.38 21.63 -2.25
C ASP A 32 20.51 20.64 -3.43
N PRO A 33 20.66 21.13 -4.69
CA PRO A 33 20.73 20.27 -5.86
C PRO A 33 22.00 19.41 -5.89
N ASP A 34 23.08 19.84 -5.26
CA ASP A 34 24.35 19.10 -5.28
C ASP A 34 24.32 17.89 -4.34
N LYS A 35 23.36 17.86 -3.40
CA LYS A 35 23.15 16.74 -2.46
C LYS A 35 22.06 15.77 -2.91
N LEU A 36 21.46 15.95 -4.10
CA LEU A 36 20.41 15.07 -4.58
C LEU A 36 20.93 13.64 -4.73
N GLU A 37 20.25 12.73 -4.06
CA GLU A 37 20.57 11.31 -4.08
C GLU A 37 19.28 10.48 -4.01
N LEU A 38 19.14 9.54 -4.93
CA LEU A 38 18.01 8.61 -4.95
C LEU A 38 17.98 7.78 -3.66
N CYS A 39 16.80 7.63 -3.08
CA CYS A 39 16.54 6.94 -1.82
C CYS A 39 17.16 7.56 -0.55
N ALA A 40 17.97 8.61 -0.66
CA ALA A 40 18.67 9.23 0.46
C ALA A 40 18.29 10.68 0.67
N PHE A 41 18.48 11.56 -0.33
CA PHE A 41 18.27 13.00 -0.14
C PHE A 41 17.59 13.65 -1.34
N GLY A 42 16.52 14.43 -1.04
CA GLY A 42 15.78 15.22 -2.02
C GLY A 42 14.27 15.11 -1.85
N LEU A 43 13.54 15.69 -2.80
CA LEU A 43 12.08 15.73 -2.80
C LEU A 43 11.56 14.59 -3.70
N HIS A 44 11.31 13.45 -3.08
CA HIS A 44 10.87 12.24 -3.77
C HIS A 44 9.39 12.33 -4.18
N ALA A 45 9.08 11.74 -5.34
CA ALA A 45 7.74 11.53 -5.87
C ALA A 45 7.76 10.37 -6.89
N SER A 46 6.61 9.99 -7.44
CA SER A 46 6.52 8.99 -8.52
C SER A 46 5.67 9.52 -9.67
N GLU A 47 6.05 9.17 -10.90
CA GLU A 47 5.30 9.58 -12.10
C GLU A 47 3.95 8.87 -12.18
N ARG A 48 3.89 7.60 -11.75
CA ARG A 48 2.67 6.81 -11.67
C ARG A 48 2.14 6.80 -10.23
N LEU A 49 0.82 6.92 -10.09
CA LEU A 49 0.17 6.92 -8.78
C LEU A 49 0.36 5.58 -8.03
N ILE A 50 0.33 4.46 -8.75
CA ILE A 50 0.52 3.14 -8.15
C ILE A 50 1.93 2.97 -7.57
N ASP A 51 2.93 3.57 -8.19
CA ASP A 51 4.30 3.54 -7.68
C ASP A 51 4.43 4.43 -6.42
N ALA A 52 3.79 5.62 -6.43
CA ALA A 52 3.75 6.48 -5.25
C ALA A 52 3.09 5.79 -4.05
N LEU A 53 2.07 4.94 -4.28
CA LEU A 53 1.34 4.22 -3.24
C LEU A 53 2.25 3.24 -2.47
N GLN A 54 3.27 2.67 -3.10
CA GLN A 54 4.23 1.77 -2.44
C GLN A 54 5.04 2.48 -1.34
N TYR A 55 5.18 3.80 -1.45
CA TYR A 55 5.95 4.64 -0.51
C TYR A 55 5.05 5.50 0.39
N ALA A 56 3.74 5.26 0.38
CA ALA A 56 2.78 6.08 1.10
C ALA A 56 2.92 5.92 2.62
N PRO A 57 3.25 6.98 3.38
CA PRO A 57 3.30 6.94 4.83
C PRO A 57 1.92 7.12 5.49
N GLY A 58 0.90 7.44 4.70
CA GLY A 58 -0.48 7.68 5.06
C GLY A 58 -1.33 7.94 3.82
N ALA A 59 -2.56 8.42 4.01
CA ALA A 59 -3.57 8.52 2.97
C ALA A 59 -3.73 9.93 2.35
N ILE A 60 -2.97 10.92 2.75
CA ILE A 60 -3.05 12.26 2.15
C ILE A 60 -2.27 12.28 0.83
N LEU A 61 -3.01 12.17 -0.27
CA LEU A 61 -2.47 12.18 -1.63
C LEU A 61 -2.23 13.61 -2.11
N CYS A 62 -1.04 13.83 -2.67
CA CYS A 62 -0.63 15.10 -3.29
C CYS A 62 -0.41 14.94 -4.79
N ARG A 63 -0.96 15.85 -5.58
CA ARG A 63 -0.43 16.15 -6.91
C ARG A 63 0.67 17.18 -6.79
N VAL A 64 1.82 16.90 -7.35
CA VAL A 64 2.99 17.77 -7.22
C VAL A 64 3.58 18.13 -8.59
N GLU A 65 4.24 19.26 -8.65
CA GLU A 65 5.11 19.65 -9.76
C GLU A 65 6.56 19.68 -9.33
N LEU A 66 7.39 18.94 -10.04
CA LEU A 66 8.83 18.83 -9.82
C LEU A 66 9.58 19.71 -10.81
N SER A 67 10.62 20.42 -10.33
CA SER A 67 11.46 21.27 -11.15
C SER A 67 12.91 21.34 -10.62
N GLY A 68 13.78 22.03 -11.36
CA GLY A 68 15.22 22.05 -11.09
C GLY A 68 15.89 20.75 -11.50
N ARG A 69 16.96 20.36 -10.81
CA ARG A 69 17.64 19.09 -11.04
C ARG A 69 16.75 17.92 -10.63
N ILE A 70 16.62 16.92 -11.50
CA ILE A 70 15.78 15.73 -11.28
C ILE A 70 16.61 14.48 -11.60
N LEU A 71 16.65 13.53 -10.66
CA LEU A 71 17.17 12.19 -10.85
C LEU A 71 16.00 11.20 -10.93
N ARG A 72 16.12 10.18 -11.80
CA ARG A 72 15.05 9.22 -12.08
C ARG A 72 15.50 7.81 -11.77
N ASP A 73 14.58 7.03 -11.24
CA ASP A 73 14.65 5.58 -11.10
C ASP A 73 13.43 4.97 -11.81
N THR A 74 13.24 3.67 -11.72
CA THR A 74 12.17 2.92 -12.41
C THR A 74 10.76 3.30 -11.90
N ASP A 75 10.59 3.54 -10.60
CA ASP A 75 9.31 3.74 -9.93
C ASP A 75 9.22 5.06 -9.14
N LYS A 76 10.32 5.80 -9.05
CA LYS A 76 10.41 7.06 -8.31
C LYS A 76 11.34 8.06 -8.97
N VAL A 77 11.17 9.29 -8.56
CA VAL A 77 12.03 10.41 -8.94
C VAL A 77 12.39 11.21 -7.70
N VAL A 78 13.52 11.87 -7.71
CA VAL A 78 13.90 12.86 -6.70
C VAL A 78 14.23 14.19 -7.38
N ALA A 79 13.76 15.29 -6.82
CA ALA A 79 13.90 16.62 -7.40
C ALA A 79 14.45 17.64 -6.41
N GLU A 80 15.10 18.68 -6.96
CA GLU A 80 15.54 19.88 -6.25
C GLU A 80 14.35 20.65 -5.68
N ARG A 81 13.26 20.77 -6.47
CA ARG A 81 12.07 21.55 -6.13
C ARG A 81 10.81 20.72 -6.31
N ARG A 82 9.87 20.89 -5.39
CA ARG A 82 8.53 20.28 -5.44
C ARG A 82 7.50 21.29 -4.95
N GLU A 83 6.58 21.65 -5.85
CA GLU A 83 5.38 22.40 -5.52
C GLU A 83 4.23 21.43 -5.22
N ILE A 84 3.46 21.69 -4.19
CA ILE A 84 2.21 20.98 -3.90
C ILE A 84 1.09 21.68 -4.68
N LEU A 85 0.63 21.08 -5.76
CA LEU A 85 -0.45 21.66 -6.57
C LEU A 85 -1.80 21.58 -5.87
N TRP A 86 -2.10 20.44 -5.28
CA TRP A 86 -3.28 20.17 -4.46
C TRP A 86 -3.10 18.90 -3.63
N ARG A 87 -3.94 18.75 -2.61
CA ARG A 87 -3.98 17.58 -1.72
C ARG A 87 -5.41 17.10 -1.54
N VAL A 88 -5.57 15.82 -1.28
CA VAL A 88 -6.86 15.22 -0.94
C VAL A 88 -6.63 14.09 0.06
N ASP A 89 -7.56 13.93 1.00
CA ASP A 89 -7.66 12.72 1.80
C ASP A 89 -8.20 11.60 0.90
N ALA A 90 -7.34 10.65 0.59
CA ALA A 90 -7.64 9.52 -0.27
C ALA A 90 -8.06 8.26 0.51
N THR A 91 -8.24 8.34 1.83
CA THR A 91 -8.52 7.18 2.70
C THR A 91 -9.63 6.32 2.12
N ARG A 92 -10.79 6.89 1.86
CA ARG A 92 -11.94 6.15 1.30
C ARG A 92 -11.61 5.54 -0.07
N THR A 93 -11.02 6.34 -0.97
CA THR A 93 -10.64 5.88 -2.33
C THR A 93 -9.64 4.74 -2.29
N LEU A 94 -8.66 4.78 -1.38
CA LEU A 94 -7.68 3.71 -1.20
C LEU A 94 -8.34 2.42 -0.68
N HIS A 95 -9.32 2.53 0.21
CA HIS A 95 -10.10 1.39 0.66
C HIS A 95 -10.94 0.77 -0.46
N GLU A 96 -11.60 1.59 -1.27
CA GLU A 96 -12.36 1.15 -2.43
C GLU A 96 -11.45 0.48 -3.47
N PHE A 97 -10.28 1.05 -3.71
CA PHE A 97 -9.27 0.47 -4.61
C PHE A 97 -8.76 -0.89 -4.11
N ALA A 98 -8.46 -0.99 -2.81
CA ALA A 98 -8.03 -2.27 -2.21
C ALA A 98 -9.12 -3.34 -2.30
N LEU A 99 -10.39 -2.98 -2.09
CA LEU A 99 -11.52 -3.89 -2.27
C LEU A 99 -11.63 -4.37 -3.73
N TRP A 100 -11.52 -3.44 -4.68
CA TRP A 100 -11.52 -3.78 -6.11
C TRP A 100 -10.38 -4.75 -6.46
N CYS A 101 -9.14 -4.46 -6.05
CA CYS A 101 -8.00 -5.35 -6.28
C CYS A 101 -8.22 -6.76 -5.71
N ALA A 102 -8.80 -6.86 -4.52
CA ALA A 102 -9.05 -8.14 -3.87
C ALA A 102 -10.15 -8.93 -4.60
N ARG A 103 -11.23 -8.26 -5.07
CA ARG A 103 -12.27 -8.90 -5.89
C ARG A 103 -11.71 -9.40 -7.22
N GLU A 104 -10.90 -8.60 -7.90
CA GLU A 104 -10.22 -9.02 -9.14
C GLU A 104 -9.34 -10.25 -8.90
N ALA A 105 -8.54 -10.25 -7.83
CA ALA A 105 -7.70 -11.40 -7.49
C ALA A 105 -8.53 -12.68 -7.23
N LEU A 106 -9.64 -12.58 -6.49
CA LEU A 106 -10.51 -13.72 -6.22
C LEU A 106 -11.28 -14.19 -7.46
N ALA A 107 -11.58 -13.32 -8.43
CA ALA A 107 -12.23 -13.70 -9.69
C ALA A 107 -11.39 -14.68 -10.52
N HIS A 108 -10.08 -14.70 -10.34
CA HIS A 108 -9.19 -15.67 -11.00
C HIS A 108 -9.08 -17.02 -10.27
N ILE A 109 -9.68 -17.16 -9.08
CA ILE A 109 -9.68 -18.40 -8.29
C ILE A 109 -10.93 -19.19 -8.60
N LYS A 110 -10.78 -20.44 -9.09
CA LYS A 110 -11.90 -21.29 -9.52
C LYS A 110 -12.92 -21.57 -8.40
N ASN A 111 -12.47 -21.72 -7.15
CA ASN A 111 -13.31 -21.93 -5.97
C ASN A 111 -12.75 -21.09 -4.82
N PRO A 112 -13.08 -19.80 -4.75
CA PRO A 112 -12.60 -18.95 -3.65
C PRO A 112 -13.25 -19.39 -2.33
N ASP A 113 -12.51 -19.26 -1.24
CA ASP A 113 -13.03 -19.54 0.10
C ASP A 113 -14.16 -18.57 0.45
N GLU A 114 -15.31 -19.12 0.88
CA GLU A 114 -16.52 -18.33 1.20
C GLU A 114 -16.25 -17.26 2.28
N ARG A 115 -15.34 -17.52 3.22
CA ARG A 115 -14.96 -16.55 4.25
C ARG A 115 -14.15 -15.40 3.67
N SER A 116 -13.37 -15.64 2.63
CA SER A 116 -12.69 -14.56 1.90
C SER A 116 -13.70 -13.69 1.15
N LEU A 117 -14.71 -14.27 0.53
CA LEU A 117 -15.80 -13.53 -0.09
C LEU A 117 -16.59 -12.72 0.95
N ALA A 118 -16.97 -13.36 2.07
CA ALA A 118 -17.68 -12.70 3.17
C ALA A 118 -16.88 -11.51 3.77
N ALA A 119 -15.55 -11.60 3.85
CA ALA A 119 -14.71 -10.49 4.30
C ALA A 119 -14.71 -9.30 3.31
N LEU A 120 -14.80 -9.57 2.00
CA LEU A 120 -14.93 -8.50 1.00
C LEU A 120 -16.33 -7.86 1.05
N ASP A 121 -17.38 -8.67 1.25
CA ASP A 121 -18.75 -8.16 1.41
C ASP A 121 -18.88 -7.34 2.68
N ALA A 122 -18.26 -7.75 3.79
CA ALA A 122 -18.16 -6.96 5.02
C ALA A 122 -17.40 -5.64 4.79
N LYS A 123 -16.30 -5.65 4.01
CA LYS A 123 -15.58 -4.43 3.66
C LYS A 123 -16.43 -3.47 2.84
N GLU A 124 -17.24 -3.99 1.94
CA GLU A 124 -18.16 -3.18 1.14
C GLU A 124 -19.28 -2.57 2.01
N ALA A 125 -19.87 -3.38 2.91
CA ALA A 125 -20.88 -2.90 3.86
C ALA A 125 -20.30 -1.82 4.78
N TRP A 126 -19.07 -1.98 5.24
CA TRP A 126 -18.37 -0.96 6.03
C TRP A 126 -18.18 0.35 5.24
N LEU A 127 -17.78 0.27 3.97
CA LEU A 127 -17.67 1.44 3.11
C LEU A 127 -19.01 2.16 2.90
N ARG A 128 -20.14 1.43 2.96
CA ARG A 128 -21.49 2.01 2.95
C ARG A 128 -21.96 2.51 4.33
N GLY A 129 -21.19 2.28 5.38
CA GLY A 129 -21.56 2.64 6.76
C GLY A 129 -22.61 1.73 7.41
N GLU A 130 -22.82 0.53 6.88
CA GLU A 130 -23.82 -0.44 7.34
C GLU A 130 -23.34 -1.29 8.51
N ILE A 131 -22.03 -1.42 8.68
CA ILE A 131 -21.39 -2.15 9.79
C ILE A 131 -20.29 -1.32 10.45
N THR A 132 -19.97 -1.68 11.70
CA THR A 132 -18.94 -1.04 12.51
C THR A 132 -17.53 -1.57 12.19
N ASP A 133 -16.49 -0.86 12.64
CA ASP A 133 -15.10 -1.31 12.57
C ASP A 133 -14.92 -2.68 13.22
N GLN A 134 -15.53 -2.91 14.40
CA GLN A 134 -15.44 -4.18 15.10
C GLN A 134 -16.01 -5.35 14.28
N GLN A 135 -17.13 -5.13 13.57
CA GLN A 135 -17.73 -6.16 12.71
C GLN A 135 -16.85 -6.43 11.48
N LEU A 136 -16.24 -5.41 10.91
CA LEU A 136 -15.27 -5.59 9.82
C LEU A 136 -14.04 -6.38 10.29
N ASP A 137 -13.49 -6.06 11.44
CA ASP A 137 -12.32 -6.76 11.99
C ASP A 137 -12.65 -8.23 12.29
N ALA A 138 -13.81 -8.53 12.84
CA ALA A 138 -14.26 -9.91 13.06
C ALA A 138 -14.34 -10.71 11.74
N ALA A 139 -14.86 -10.11 10.66
CA ALA A 139 -14.91 -10.75 9.34
C ALA A 139 -13.52 -11.01 8.77
N ARG A 140 -12.60 -10.08 8.93
CA ARG A 140 -11.19 -10.22 8.52
C ARG A 140 -10.49 -11.33 9.30
N ASP A 141 -10.67 -11.38 10.62
CA ASP A 141 -10.06 -12.40 11.48
C ASP A 141 -10.58 -13.81 11.13
N ALA A 142 -11.86 -13.95 10.83
CA ALA A 142 -12.43 -15.21 10.37
C ALA A 142 -11.80 -15.68 9.04
N ALA A 143 -11.60 -14.77 8.07
CA ALA A 143 -10.94 -15.09 6.80
C ALA A 143 -9.47 -15.47 7.01
N TRP A 144 -8.74 -14.77 7.89
CA TRP A 144 -7.35 -15.09 8.24
C TRP A 144 -7.21 -16.45 8.94
N ALA A 145 -8.09 -16.74 9.91
CA ALA A 145 -8.09 -18.03 10.61
C ALA A 145 -8.31 -19.18 9.62
N ALA A 146 -9.21 -18.99 8.66
CA ALA A 146 -9.48 -19.95 7.61
C ALA A 146 -8.29 -20.21 6.70
N ALA A 147 -7.66 -19.15 6.22
CA ALA A 147 -6.47 -19.25 5.35
C ALA A 147 -5.32 -19.99 6.06
N ARG A 148 -5.10 -19.71 7.35
CA ARG A 148 -4.10 -20.40 8.18
C ARG A 148 -4.44 -21.89 8.34
N ALA A 149 -5.69 -22.22 8.62
CA ALA A 149 -6.13 -23.60 8.79
C ALA A 149 -5.94 -24.42 7.48
N ALA A 150 -6.31 -23.84 6.33
CA ALA A 150 -6.12 -24.47 5.03
C ALA A 150 -4.62 -24.67 4.70
N ALA A 151 -3.77 -23.68 4.96
CA ALA A 151 -2.33 -23.79 4.76
C ALA A 151 -1.73 -24.87 5.67
N SER A 152 -2.09 -24.91 6.95
CA SER A 152 -1.63 -25.91 7.91
C SER A 152 -2.03 -27.33 7.50
N ALA A 153 -3.26 -27.54 7.07
CA ALA A 153 -3.73 -28.84 6.59
C ALA A 153 -2.96 -29.31 5.35
N ALA A 154 -2.71 -28.44 4.39
CA ALA A 154 -1.94 -28.73 3.18
C ALA A 154 -0.47 -29.07 3.52
N GLN A 155 0.14 -28.31 4.42
CA GLN A 155 1.52 -28.53 4.91
C GLN A 155 1.64 -29.87 5.61
N ASN A 156 0.72 -30.21 6.52
CA ASN A 156 0.69 -31.49 7.21
C ASN A 156 0.55 -32.66 6.23
N LYS A 157 -0.38 -32.59 5.27
CA LYS A 157 -0.55 -33.60 4.23
C LYS A 157 0.71 -33.78 3.38
N LYS A 158 1.45 -32.71 3.08
CA LYS A 158 2.72 -32.77 2.36
C LYS A 158 3.80 -33.43 3.20
N LEU A 159 3.94 -33.01 4.48
CA LEU A 159 4.93 -33.55 5.41
C LEU A 159 4.75 -35.04 5.61
N VAL A 160 3.53 -35.51 5.88
CA VAL A 160 3.21 -36.95 6.00
C VAL A 160 3.64 -37.71 4.77
N ARG A 161 3.33 -37.24 3.56
CA ARG A 161 3.77 -37.90 2.31
C ARG A 161 5.28 -38.00 2.20
N MET A 162 6.03 -36.94 2.56
CA MET A 162 7.50 -36.91 2.52
C MET A 162 8.08 -37.93 3.51
N VAL A 163 7.58 -37.99 4.74
CA VAL A 163 8.02 -38.94 5.77
C VAL A 163 7.76 -40.40 5.34
N MET A 164 6.57 -40.66 4.77
CA MET A 164 6.23 -42.00 4.30
C MET A 164 7.07 -42.44 3.09
N ALA A 165 7.48 -41.50 2.24
CA ALA A 165 8.40 -41.79 1.14
C ALA A 165 9.82 -42.11 1.67
N ALA A 166 10.36 -41.32 2.58
CA ALA A 166 11.64 -41.56 3.20
C ALA A 166 11.70 -42.91 3.94
N ARG A 167 10.64 -43.26 4.68
CA ARG A 167 10.53 -44.59 5.34
C ARG A 167 10.55 -45.77 4.35
N ARG A 168 9.96 -45.62 3.17
CA ARG A 168 10.00 -46.68 2.12
C ARG A 168 11.38 -46.84 1.52
N ALA A 169 12.11 -45.72 1.33
CA ALA A 169 13.45 -45.74 0.77
C ALA A 169 14.52 -46.28 1.75
N ALA A 170 14.22 -46.34 3.06
CA ALA A 170 15.10 -46.84 4.11
C ALA A 170 14.87 -48.36 4.40
N ARG A 171 14.01 -49.01 3.68
CA ARG A 171 13.77 -50.46 3.72
C ARG A 171 14.35 -51.17 2.52
#